data_f9e7e449b47a9dabeff2f8adad7363f6
#
_entry.id   f9e7e449b47a9dabeff2f8adad7363f6
#
_cell.length_a   1.000
_cell.length_b   1.000
_cell.length_c   1.000
_cell.angle_alpha   90.00
_cell.angle_beta   90.00
_cell.angle_gamma   90.00
#
_symmetry.space_group_name_H-M   'P 1'
#
loop_
_entity.id
_entity.type
_entity.pdbx_description
1 polymer ?
#
loop_
_entity_poly.entity_id
_entity_poly.type
_entity_poly.pdbx_seq_one_letter_code
_entity_poly.pdbx_strand_id
1 'polypeptide(L)'
;MNAEYRELFQMVAQNAAINAENGMDVFRKDDSEDHTKEINDLERARNRFNEIEDKLKDDDSELNKADYLMLYTGAMVCATALEKNISTMNAVIKEYKENLIPKLKEVLLQQDEEKYQELIKDYFN
;
A
#
# COMPACT_ATOMS: atom_id res chain seq x y z
N MET A 1 11.03 7.46 -13.36
CA MET A 1 9.80 7.83 -12.63
C MET A 1 9.81 9.31 -12.31
N ASN A 2 8.69 9.97 -12.46
CA ASN A 2 8.50 11.38 -12.13
C ASN A 2 8.75 11.62 -10.63
N ALA A 3 9.45 12.69 -10.27
CA ALA A 3 9.80 13.01 -8.88
C ALA A 3 8.56 13.19 -7.98
N GLU A 4 7.48 13.78 -8.49
CA GLU A 4 6.22 13.93 -7.77
C GLU A 4 5.60 12.56 -7.43
N TYR A 5 5.60 11.65 -8.38
CA TYR A 5 5.08 10.29 -8.17
C TYR A 5 5.96 9.53 -7.18
N ARG A 6 7.26 9.72 -7.24
CA ARG A 6 8.21 9.08 -6.32
C ARG A 6 7.90 9.45 -4.87
N GLU A 7 7.71 10.74 -4.59
CA GLU A 7 7.35 11.21 -3.24
C GLU A 7 6.01 10.65 -2.76
N LEU A 8 5.00 10.64 -3.63
CA LEU A 8 3.69 10.10 -3.30
C LEU A 8 3.76 8.60 -3.00
N PHE A 9 4.51 7.86 -3.79
CA PHE A 9 4.65 6.42 -3.61
C PHE A 9 5.47 6.08 -2.37
N GLN A 10 6.47 6.88 -2.02
CA GLN A 10 7.17 6.75 -0.74
C GLN A 10 6.22 6.89 0.43
N MET A 11 5.32 7.87 0.39
CA MET A 11 4.32 8.06 1.44
C MET A 11 3.39 6.85 1.55
N VAL A 12 2.94 6.30 0.42
CA VAL A 12 2.11 5.09 0.42
C VAL A 12 2.85 3.92 1.06
N ALA A 13 4.10 3.69 0.67
CA ALA A 13 4.91 2.59 1.21
C ALA A 13 5.12 2.74 2.72
N GLN A 14 5.44 3.94 3.20
CA GLN A 14 5.60 4.22 4.63
C GLN A 14 4.32 3.96 5.41
N ASN A 15 3.20 4.48 4.92
CA ASN A 15 1.91 4.33 5.59
C ASN A 15 1.44 2.88 5.59
N ALA A 16 1.68 2.14 4.52
CA ALA A 16 1.35 0.72 4.43
C ALA A 16 2.19 -0.11 5.40
N ALA A 17 3.48 0.19 5.54
CA ALA A 17 4.36 -0.48 6.50
C ALA A 17 3.91 -0.21 7.94
N ILE A 18 3.55 1.03 8.26
CA ILE A 18 3.04 1.40 9.58
C ILE A 18 1.71 0.69 9.87
N ASN A 19 0.83 0.63 8.88
CA ASN A 19 -0.46 -0.06 9.03
C ASN A 19 -0.27 -1.56 9.30
N ALA A 20 0.68 -2.21 8.62
CA ALA A 20 1.03 -3.61 8.87
C ALA A 20 1.59 -3.81 10.28
N GLU A 21 2.46 -2.92 10.75
CA GLU A 21 3.01 -2.97 12.11
C GLU A 21 1.92 -2.83 13.16
N ASN A 22 0.99 -1.89 12.96
CA ASN A 22 -0.14 -1.72 13.86
C ASN A 22 -1.04 -2.96 13.91
N GLY A 23 -1.25 -3.62 12.76
CA GLY A 23 -1.98 -4.87 12.68
C GLY A 23 -1.29 -6.00 13.46
N MET A 24 0.04 -6.11 13.34
CA MET A 24 0.81 -7.09 14.12
C MET A 24 0.66 -6.85 15.62
N ASP A 25 0.70 -5.61 16.07
CA ASP A 25 0.55 -5.27 17.49
C ASP A 25 -0.81 -5.66 18.03
N VAL A 26 -1.87 -5.47 17.25
CA VAL A 26 -3.23 -5.91 17.62
C VAL A 26 -3.27 -7.43 17.84
N PHE A 27 -2.72 -8.20 16.92
CA PHE A 27 -2.71 -9.67 17.04
C PHE A 27 -1.81 -10.15 18.18
N ARG A 28 -0.68 -9.49 18.45
CA ARG A 28 0.22 -9.83 19.55
C ARG A 28 -0.43 -9.62 20.92
N LYS A 29 -1.36 -8.68 21.03
CA LYS A 29 -2.08 -8.37 22.28
C LYS A 29 -3.26 -9.29 22.51
N ASP A 30 -3.70 -10.04 21.51
CA ASP A 30 -4.83 -10.96 21.64
C ASP A 30 -4.33 -12.35 22.04
N ASP A 31 -4.52 -12.70 23.32
CA ASP A 31 -4.13 -13.98 23.89
C ASP A 31 -5.20 -15.07 23.69
N SER A 32 -6.36 -14.73 23.13
CA SER A 32 -7.49 -15.66 23.01
C SER A 32 -7.32 -16.70 21.91
N GLU A 33 -6.49 -16.42 20.91
CA GLU A 33 -6.25 -17.29 19.76
C GLU A 33 -4.79 -17.25 19.33
N ASP A 34 -4.37 -18.25 18.56
CA ASP A 34 -3.05 -18.26 17.92
C ASP A 34 -3.09 -17.45 16.62
N HIS A 35 -2.37 -16.34 16.60
CA HIS A 35 -2.27 -15.43 15.45
C HIS A 35 -0.90 -15.49 14.75
N THR A 36 -0.15 -16.57 14.92
CA THR A 36 1.20 -16.71 14.34
C THR A 36 1.18 -16.49 12.83
N LYS A 37 0.21 -17.06 12.13
CA LYS A 37 0.10 -16.91 10.66
C LYS A 37 -0.14 -15.46 10.26
N GLU A 38 -1.11 -14.81 10.90
CA GLU A 38 -1.47 -13.42 10.60
C GLU A 38 -0.30 -12.47 10.87
N ILE A 39 0.41 -12.67 11.98
CA ILE A 39 1.59 -11.88 12.34
C ILE A 39 2.70 -12.07 11.30
N ASN A 40 2.97 -13.31 10.90
CA ASN A 40 3.99 -13.61 9.89
C ASN A 40 3.65 -13.00 8.53
N ASP A 41 2.39 -13.06 8.12
CA ASP A 41 1.92 -12.47 6.86
C ASP A 41 2.08 -10.96 6.87
N LEU A 42 1.70 -10.30 7.97
CA LEU A 42 1.87 -8.84 8.13
C LEU A 42 3.34 -8.43 8.19
N GLU A 43 4.18 -9.23 8.83
CA GLU A 43 5.63 -8.97 8.87
C GLU A 43 6.23 -9.01 7.46
N ARG A 44 5.87 -9.99 6.65
CA ARG A 44 6.31 -10.07 5.25
C ARG A 44 5.83 -8.86 4.45
N ALA A 45 4.58 -8.47 4.62
CA ALA A 45 4.02 -7.29 3.94
C ALA A 45 4.77 -6.02 4.35
N ARG A 46 5.00 -5.81 5.65
CA ARG A 46 5.77 -4.68 6.16
C ARG A 46 7.16 -4.63 5.54
N ASN A 47 7.88 -5.76 5.55
CA ASN A 47 9.22 -5.84 5.01
C ASN A 47 9.24 -5.51 3.51
N ARG A 48 8.25 -5.98 2.77
CA ARG A 48 8.12 -5.69 1.35
C ARG A 48 7.88 -4.20 1.10
N PHE A 49 7.02 -3.55 1.86
CA PHE A 49 6.80 -2.10 1.75
C PHE A 49 8.06 -1.31 2.10
N ASN A 50 8.83 -1.74 3.09
CA ASN A 50 10.10 -1.10 3.43
C ASN A 50 11.12 -1.23 2.29
N GLU A 51 11.19 -2.37 1.62
CA GLU A 51 12.04 -2.58 0.45
C GLU A 51 11.64 -1.65 -0.71
N ILE A 52 10.33 -1.50 -0.94
CA ILE A 52 9.82 -0.59 -1.97
C ILE A 52 10.16 0.86 -1.63
N GLU A 53 10.02 1.26 -0.37
CA GLU A 53 10.41 2.58 0.08
C GLU A 53 11.90 2.85 -0.18
N ASP A 54 12.76 1.89 0.13
CA ASP A 54 14.20 2.02 -0.11
C ASP A 54 14.52 2.17 -1.61
N LYS A 55 13.84 1.43 -2.47
CA LYS A 55 13.97 1.61 -3.92
C LYS A 55 13.55 3.01 -4.37
N LEU A 56 12.50 3.54 -3.76
CA LEU A 56 12.00 4.88 -4.11
C LEU A 56 12.92 6.01 -3.64
N LYS A 57 13.77 5.76 -2.66
CA LYS A 57 14.79 6.73 -2.21
C LYS A 57 15.97 6.83 -3.17
N ASP A 58 16.19 5.82 -3.99
CA ASP A 58 17.26 5.78 -4.97
C ASP A 58 16.71 6.19 -6.35
N ASP A 59 17.17 7.34 -6.86
CA ASP A 59 16.70 7.88 -8.13
C ASP A 59 17.01 6.98 -9.33
N ASP A 60 18.05 6.14 -9.22
CA ASP A 60 18.45 5.20 -10.28
C ASP A 60 17.70 3.87 -10.22
N SER A 61 17.01 3.58 -9.12
CA SER A 61 16.23 2.36 -8.97
C SER A 61 14.85 2.49 -9.62
N GLU A 62 14.40 1.40 -10.23
CA GLU A 62 13.07 1.31 -10.81
C GLU A 62 12.24 0.26 -10.08
N LEU A 63 10.95 0.53 -9.97
CA LEU A 63 9.99 -0.42 -9.44
C LEU A 63 9.57 -1.38 -10.55
N ASN A 64 9.42 -2.65 -10.19
CA ASN A 64 8.83 -3.64 -11.09
C ASN A 64 7.30 -3.65 -10.94
N LYS A 65 6.64 -4.47 -11.78
CA LYS A 65 5.17 -4.56 -11.78
C LYS A 65 4.61 -5.06 -10.45
N ALA A 66 5.31 -5.99 -9.81
CA ALA A 66 4.91 -6.50 -8.49
C ALA A 66 4.98 -5.41 -7.43
N ASP A 67 5.98 -4.54 -7.47
CA ASP A 67 6.10 -3.41 -6.57
C ASP A 67 4.93 -2.44 -6.73
N TYR A 68 4.57 -2.10 -7.96
CA TYR A 68 3.41 -1.24 -8.23
C TYR A 68 2.10 -1.86 -7.73
N LEU A 69 1.93 -3.15 -7.93
CA LEU A 69 0.73 -3.86 -7.43
C LEU A 69 0.66 -3.82 -5.90
N MET A 70 1.79 -4.02 -5.22
CA MET A 70 1.88 -3.90 -3.77
C MET A 70 1.50 -2.50 -3.30
N LEU A 71 2.03 -1.45 -3.93
CA LEU A 71 1.69 -0.07 -3.60
C LEU A 71 0.20 0.22 -3.78
N TYR A 72 -0.37 -0.26 -4.87
CA TYR A 72 -1.78 -0.06 -5.16
C TYR A 72 -2.67 -0.71 -4.09
N THR A 73 -2.36 -1.97 -3.77
CA THR A 73 -3.07 -2.71 -2.72
C THR A 73 -2.89 -2.03 -1.35
N GLY A 74 -1.67 -1.60 -1.05
CA GLY A 74 -1.35 -0.89 0.19
C GLY A 74 -2.12 0.42 0.32
N ALA A 75 -2.23 1.19 -0.76
CA ALA A 75 -3.00 2.43 -0.77
C ALA A 75 -4.48 2.18 -0.48
N MET A 76 -5.05 1.11 -1.04
CA MET A 76 -6.44 0.73 -0.78
C MET A 76 -6.67 0.34 0.66
N VAL A 77 -5.80 -0.48 1.21
CA VAL A 77 -5.90 -0.92 2.62
C VAL A 77 -5.79 0.28 3.55
N CYS A 78 -4.86 1.20 3.29
CA CYS A 78 -4.70 2.41 4.09
C CYS A 78 -5.95 3.31 4.00
N ALA A 79 -6.49 3.51 2.81
CA ALA A 79 -7.71 4.30 2.62
C ALA A 79 -8.89 3.70 3.40
N THR A 80 -9.06 2.37 3.34
CA THR A 80 -10.12 1.66 4.06
C THR A 80 -9.94 1.80 5.58
N ALA A 81 -8.71 1.66 6.08
CA ALA A 81 -8.41 1.81 7.50
C ALA A 81 -8.71 3.24 7.98
N LEU A 82 -8.36 4.24 7.18
CA LEU A 82 -8.65 5.65 7.49
C LEU A 82 -10.16 5.92 7.55
N GLU A 83 -10.94 5.35 6.63
CA GLU A 83 -12.40 5.50 6.62
C GLU A 83 -13.07 4.96 7.89
N LYS A 84 -12.50 3.91 8.48
CA LYS A 84 -13.04 3.30 9.70
C LYS A 84 -12.73 4.11 10.96
N ASN A 85 -11.80 5.03 10.89
CA ASN A 85 -11.40 5.87 12.01
C ASN A 85 -12.12 7.22 11.92
N ILE A 86 -13.15 7.39 12.72
CA ILE A 86 -14.01 8.60 12.73
C ILE A 86 -13.21 9.87 13.00
N SER A 87 -12.11 9.77 13.76
CA SER A 87 -11.27 10.92 14.09
C SER A 87 -10.30 11.29 12.96
N THR A 88 -10.23 10.48 11.90
CA THR A 88 -9.30 10.71 10.81
C THR A 88 -9.79 11.83 9.90
N MET A 89 -8.87 12.66 9.48
CA MET A 89 -9.15 13.80 8.63
C MET A 89 -9.65 13.39 7.24
N ASN A 90 -10.81 13.86 6.87
CA ASN A 90 -11.40 13.64 5.54
C ASN A 90 -10.45 14.05 4.40
N ALA A 91 -9.60 15.05 4.63
CA ALA A 91 -8.61 15.50 3.65
C ALA A 91 -7.61 14.40 3.26
N VAL A 92 -7.18 13.56 4.22
CA VAL A 92 -6.25 12.45 3.96
C VAL A 92 -6.93 11.36 3.14
N ILE A 93 -8.16 11.01 3.50
CA ILE A 93 -8.99 10.04 2.75
C ILE A 93 -9.19 10.52 1.32
N LYS A 94 -9.52 11.78 1.16
CA LYS A 94 -9.72 12.41 -0.14
C LYS A 94 -8.45 12.35 -1.00
N GLU A 95 -7.28 12.62 -0.40
CA GLU A 95 -5.99 12.53 -1.08
C GLU A 95 -5.75 11.11 -1.61
N TYR A 96 -6.00 10.08 -0.80
CA TYR A 96 -5.87 8.69 -1.25
C TYR A 96 -6.81 8.37 -2.40
N LYS A 97 -8.09 8.69 -2.26
CA LYS A 97 -9.12 8.31 -3.24
C LYS A 97 -9.05 9.09 -4.54
N GLU A 98 -8.80 10.38 -4.46
CA GLU A 98 -8.87 11.27 -5.63
C GLU A 98 -7.53 11.44 -6.33
N ASN A 99 -6.42 11.22 -5.65
CA ASN A 99 -5.10 11.51 -6.17
C ASN A 99 -4.17 10.29 -6.21
N LEU A 100 -3.90 9.66 -5.07
CA LEU A 100 -2.92 8.58 -4.97
C LEU A 100 -3.35 7.31 -5.70
N ILE A 101 -4.54 6.81 -5.41
CA ILE A 101 -5.07 5.59 -6.00
C ILE A 101 -5.23 5.72 -7.53
N PRO A 102 -5.81 6.81 -8.06
CA PRO A 102 -5.88 6.99 -9.50
C PRO A 102 -4.52 7.05 -10.20
N LYS A 103 -3.52 7.68 -9.60
CA LYS A 103 -2.17 7.74 -10.16
C LYS A 103 -1.49 6.38 -10.19
N LEU A 104 -1.63 5.60 -9.13
CA LEU A 104 -1.11 4.23 -9.08
C LEU A 104 -1.80 3.33 -10.12
N LYS A 105 -3.11 3.49 -10.26
CA LYS A 105 -3.88 2.78 -11.29
C LYS A 105 -3.38 3.13 -12.70
N GLU A 106 -3.16 4.40 -12.98
CA GLU A 106 -2.63 4.85 -14.27
C GLU A 106 -1.27 4.21 -14.56
N VAL A 107 -0.36 4.23 -13.59
CA VAL A 107 0.98 3.63 -13.74
C VAL A 107 0.88 2.14 -13.99
N LEU A 108 0.01 1.42 -13.28
CA LEU A 108 -0.23 -0.01 -13.49
C LEU A 108 -0.77 -0.30 -14.90
N LEU A 109 -1.71 0.51 -15.38
CA LEU A 109 -2.26 0.35 -16.73
C LEU A 109 -1.19 0.58 -17.81
N GLN A 110 -0.23 1.50 -17.58
CA GLN A 110 0.88 1.73 -18.49
C GLN A 110 1.86 0.56 -18.55
N GLN A 111 1.92 -0.29 -17.53
CA GLN A 111 2.72 -1.52 -17.55
C GLN A 111 2.12 -2.62 -18.44
N ASP A 112 0.89 -2.44 -18.86
CA ASP A 112 0.14 -3.16 -19.90
C ASP A 112 0.26 -4.69 -19.85
N GLU A 113 -0.28 -5.30 -18.80
CA GLU A 113 -0.52 -6.74 -18.76
C GLU A 113 -1.99 -7.01 -18.40
N GLU A 114 -2.64 -7.85 -19.21
CA GLU A 114 -4.05 -8.21 -19.05
C GLU A 114 -4.36 -8.73 -17.64
N LYS A 115 -3.47 -9.53 -17.06
CA LYS A 115 -3.66 -10.05 -15.70
C LYS A 115 -3.72 -8.94 -14.64
N TYR A 116 -2.99 -7.84 -14.83
CA TYR A 116 -3.06 -6.69 -13.92
C TYR A 116 -4.34 -5.92 -14.10
N GLN A 117 -4.84 -5.82 -15.33
CA GLN A 117 -6.15 -5.22 -15.60
C GLN A 117 -7.28 -5.98 -14.92
N GLU A 118 -7.25 -7.32 -14.95
CA GLU A 118 -8.23 -8.14 -14.24
C GLU A 118 -8.16 -7.94 -12.73
N LEU A 119 -6.95 -7.93 -12.16
CA LEU A 119 -6.75 -7.68 -10.74
C LEU A 119 -7.25 -6.29 -10.33
N ILE A 120 -7.01 -5.28 -11.16
CA ILE A 120 -7.50 -3.92 -10.92
C ILE A 120 -9.02 -3.90 -10.92
N LYS A 121 -9.68 -4.60 -11.83
CA LYS A 121 -11.15 -4.70 -11.86
C LYS A 121 -11.69 -5.35 -10.60
N ASP A 122 -11.06 -6.41 -10.13
CA ASP A 122 -11.51 -7.15 -8.95
C ASP A 122 -11.41 -6.30 -7.68
N TYR A 123 -10.38 -5.47 -7.58
CA TYR A 123 -10.16 -4.64 -6.39
C TYR A 123 -10.84 -3.26 -6.45
N PHE A 124 -11.12 -2.71 -7.62
CA PHE A 124 -11.44 -1.29 -7.79
C PHE A 124 -12.72 -1.00 -8.56
N ASN A 125 -13.38 -2.02 -9.00
CA ASN A 125 -14.70 -1.86 -9.58
C ASN A 125 -15.75 -2.42 -8.60
#